data_58446568224d3fd7a85a241a12ce831f
#
_entry.id   58446568224d3fd7a85a241a12ce831f
#
_cell.length_a   1.000
_cell.length_b   1.000
_cell.length_c   1.000
_cell.angle_alpha   90.00
_cell.angle_beta   90.00
_cell.angle_gamma   90.00
#
_symmetry.space_group_name_H-M   'P 1'
#
loop_
_entity.id
_entity.type
_entity.pdbx_description
1 polymer ?
#
loop_
_entity_poly.entity_id
_entity_poly.type
_entity_poly.pdbx_seq_one_letter_code
_entity_poly.pdbx_strand_id
1 'polypeptide(L)'
;MARKEKKLEEISCTYNEEDIDRREVGYYATPEFISNYISLRMLQINNNGTKVLDPCCGKEELLSFFFNKGLSIDGIDIIRYKDKYECNFENINFINYYCNKKDSSISSLTHDDISDDEILELDYDYYIANPPYNCHEVDFIKNNKGRLKKYFSDVGVHNMYSMFISAIIDLAKQDAVIGLITHDSFLTSKYHERLRKKILNECTVHEVTMCSTDLFLSQGADVRTSIIILQKGKKHQGEVIVNNRSSNTEKLKDVLDKNIKKEYSKKYLLNDIILNNEKDNTEFIIECPDDIKSLFYEKRLGQILKCVTGISTGNDKLYLSEKMEEPFIIPFYKNPGKDRFYTNKYIYLHEDFLKFDKDIKNFMVRNKPLLFKAGITCSSMGVEFTASKLPSNSTFGVNANIICDEYDSWWLLAYLNSTLVTYLVRGILIRSNIITSGYVSRIPIINLTKEEKERLIDLSKEAYELATNKKSINCVMLKIDNIVNMAAKISKETIISINNFKDNLVKNT
;
A
#
# COMPACT_ATOMS: atom_id res chain seq x y z
N MET A 1 6.11 24.86 19.76
CA MET A 1 6.37 23.90 20.85
C MET A 1 7.28 22.83 20.30
N ALA A 2 8.52 22.75 20.77
CA ALA A 2 9.45 21.70 20.35
C ALA A 2 8.95 20.34 20.87
N ARG A 3 8.68 19.39 19.96
CA ARG A 3 8.45 17.99 20.34
C ARG A 3 9.71 17.49 21.04
N LYS A 4 9.61 17.05 22.27
CA LYS A 4 10.68 16.31 22.94
C LYS A 4 10.92 15.02 22.16
N GLU A 5 12.07 14.91 21.50
CA GLU A 5 12.55 13.69 20.86
C GLU A 5 12.86 12.67 21.96
N LYS A 6 11.98 11.67 22.13
CA LYS A 6 12.30 10.48 22.93
C LYS A 6 12.95 9.45 22.00
N LYS A 7 14.17 9.06 22.27
CA LYS A 7 14.87 7.99 21.54
C LYS A 7 14.27 6.64 21.93
N LEU A 8 13.78 5.88 20.96
CA LEU A 8 13.24 4.52 21.18
C LEU A 8 14.26 3.55 21.81
N GLU A 9 15.56 3.80 21.64
CA GLU A 9 16.64 3.01 22.26
C GLU A 9 16.79 3.21 23.80
N GLU A 10 16.20 4.29 24.35
CA GLU A 10 16.25 4.58 25.80
C GLU A 10 14.99 4.08 26.53
N ILE A 11 14.07 3.41 25.84
CA ILE A 11 12.82 2.93 26.41
C ILE A 11 13.05 1.56 27.03
N SER A 12 13.73 1.51 28.17
CA SER A 12 13.83 0.32 29.03
C SER A 12 12.98 0.45 30.30
N CYS A 13 11.89 1.22 30.26
CA CYS A 13 11.11 1.53 31.44
C CYS A 13 9.65 1.20 31.27
N THR A 14 8.99 0.85 32.37
CA THR A 14 7.55 0.80 32.52
C THR A 14 6.95 2.19 32.23
N TYR A 15 6.18 2.32 31.14
CA TYR A 15 5.44 3.52 30.84
C TYR A 15 3.99 3.36 31.31
N ASN A 16 3.43 4.41 31.91
CA ASN A 16 1.99 4.52 32.09
C ASN A 16 1.33 4.75 30.73
N GLU A 17 0.16 4.15 30.48
CA GLU A 17 -0.57 4.24 29.19
C GLU A 17 -0.81 5.69 28.72
N GLU A 18 -0.93 6.64 29.65
CA GLU A 18 -1.19 8.06 29.36
C GLU A 18 0.00 8.78 28.74
N ASP A 19 1.22 8.24 28.84
CA ASP A 19 2.46 8.86 28.37
C ASP A 19 2.92 8.38 26.98
N ILE A 20 2.26 7.33 26.43
CA ILE A 20 2.67 6.71 25.16
C ILE A 20 1.92 7.35 24.00
N ASP A 21 2.65 8.05 23.13
CA ASP A 21 2.09 8.41 21.81
C ASP A 21 1.92 7.15 20.97
N ARG A 22 0.70 6.63 20.92
CA ARG A 22 0.33 5.42 20.16
C ARG A 22 0.76 5.49 18.69
N ARG A 23 0.90 6.70 18.12
CA ARG A 23 1.34 6.88 16.74
C ARG A 23 2.85 6.67 16.58
N GLU A 24 3.64 7.01 17.60
CA GLU A 24 5.10 6.78 17.57
C GLU A 24 5.44 5.30 17.77
N VAL A 25 4.67 4.61 18.60
CA VAL A 25 4.88 3.18 18.92
C VAL A 25 4.19 2.27 17.91
N GLY A 26 3.12 2.72 17.26
CA GLY A 26 2.36 1.93 16.29
C GLY A 26 1.49 0.83 16.91
N TYR A 27 1.18 0.90 18.22
CA TYR A 27 0.37 -0.08 18.90
C TYR A 27 -1.14 0.16 18.69
N TYR A 28 -1.82 -0.89 18.21
CA TYR A 28 -3.27 -0.99 18.10
C TYR A 28 -3.72 -2.34 18.62
N ALA A 29 -4.55 -2.35 19.67
CA ALA A 29 -5.05 -3.58 20.26
C ALA A 29 -5.87 -4.38 19.25
N THR A 30 -5.48 -5.62 19.02
CA THR A 30 -6.19 -6.50 18.08
C THR A 30 -7.50 -6.97 18.72
N PRO A 31 -8.67 -6.78 18.06
CA PRO A 31 -9.95 -7.27 18.58
C PRO A 31 -9.93 -8.78 18.79
N GLU A 32 -10.52 -9.26 19.89
CA GLU A 32 -10.52 -10.66 20.29
C GLU A 32 -11.03 -11.61 19.20
N PHE A 33 -12.08 -11.24 18.46
CA PHE A 33 -12.60 -12.09 17.38
C PHE A 33 -11.60 -12.27 16.23
N ILE A 34 -10.72 -11.30 15.97
CA ILE A 34 -9.62 -11.41 14.99
C ILE A 34 -8.55 -12.34 15.54
N SER A 35 -8.14 -12.18 16.80
CA SER A 35 -7.19 -13.07 17.47
C SER A 35 -7.65 -14.52 17.41
N ASN A 36 -8.88 -14.78 17.84
CA ASN A 36 -9.50 -16.08 17.82
C ASN A 36 -9.54 -16.68 16.41
N TYR A 37 -9.91 -15.86 15.41
CA TYR A 37 -9.95 -16.28 14.02
C TYR A 37 -8.58 -16.72 13.51
N ILE A 38 -7.57 -15.85 13.62
CA ILE A 38 -6.21 -16.13 13.13
C ILE A 38 -5.69 -17.42 13.78
N SER A 39 -5.81 -17.53 15.10
CA SER A 39 -5.34 -18.70 15.86
C SER A 39 -6.04 -19.99 15.45
N LEU A 40 -7.36 -19.97 15.26
CA LEU A 40 -8.12 -21.14 14.77
C LEU A 40 -7.68 -21.53 13.35
N ARG A 41 -7.47 -20.56 12.47
CA ARG A 41 -6.99 -20.82 11.11
C ARG A 41 -5.60 -21.45 11.11
N MET A 42 -4.69 -20.97 11.94
CA MET A 42 -3.35 -21.54 12.10
C MET A 42 -3.42 -22.99 12.56
N LEU A 43 -4.24 -23.30 13.57
CA LEU A 43 -4.45 -24.66 14.06
C LEU A 43 -5.14 -25.58 13.05
N GLN A 44 -5.96 -25.04 12.13
CA GLN A 44 -6.55 -25.84 11.04
C GLN A 44 -5.54 -26.28 9.98
N ILE A 45 -4.41 -25.52 9.85
CA ILE A 45 -3.32 -25.83 8.91
C ILE A 45 -2.32 -26.79 9.54
N ASN A 46 -1.92 -26.54 10.76
CA ASN A 46 -1.08 -27.42 11.55
C ASN A 46 -1.68 -27.56 12.96
N ASN A 47 -2.11 -28.77 13.34
CA ASN A 47 -2.71 -29.02 14.65
C ASN A 47 -1.76 -29.69 15.65
N ASN A 48 -0.52 -29.94 15.24
CA ASN A 48 0.48 -30.64 16.06
C ASN A 48 1.55 -29.71 16.64
N GLY A 49 1.47 -28.39 16.37
CA GLY A 49 2.41 -27.42 16.90
C GLY A 49 2.31 -27.27 18.41
N THR A 50 3.43 -27.03 19.04
CA THR A 50 3.59 -26.95 20.50
C THR A 50 4.14 -25.61 20.98
N LYS A 51 4.67 -24.76 20.09
CA LYS A 51 5.30 -23.51 20.43
C LYS A 51 4.78 -22.37 19.57
N VAL A 52 4.45 -21.25 20.21
CA VAL A 52 3.99 -20.01 19.53
C VAL A 52 4.83 -18.82 19.96
N LEU A 53 5.15 -17.94 19.01
CA LEU A 53 5.81 -16.65 19.23
C LEU A 53 4.97 -15.51 18.69
N ASP A 54 4.79 -14.47 19.51
CA ASP A 54 4.36 -13.14 19.05
C ASP A 54 5.54 -12.15 19.22
N PRO A 55 6.15 -11.68 18.13
CA PRO A 55 7.31 -10.79 18.20
C PRO A 55 6.96 -9.31 18.47
N CYS A 56 5.68 -8.99 18.72
CA CYS A 56 5.18 -7.65 19.06
C CYS A 56 3.88 -7.77 19.87
N CYS A 57 3.95 -8.49 21.00
CA CYS A 57 2.79 -9.07 21.68
C CYS A 57 1.89 -8.06 22.40
N GLY A 58 2.33 -6.80 22.56
CA GLY A 58 1.53 -5.77 23.23
C GLY A 58 1.03 -6.20 24.60
N LYS A 59 -0.29 -6.25 24.75
CA LYS A 59 -0.97 -6.75 25.98
C LYS A 59 -1.39 -8.22 25.85
N GLU A 60 -0.78 -8.98 24.93
CA GLU A 60 -1.03 -10.41 24.65
C GLU A 60 -2.38 -10.69 23.95
N GLU A 61 -2.96 -9.70 23.25
CA GLU A 61 -4.27 -9.88 22.61
C GLU A 61 -4.28 -11.06 21.62
N LEU A 62 -3.22 -11.20 20.83
CA LEU A 62 -3.12 -12.29 19.86
C LEU A 62 -2.76 -13.63 20.50
N LEU A 63 -2.08 -13.64 21.65
CA LEU A 63 -1.68 -14.85 22.36
C LEU A 63 -2.80 -15.44 23.23
N SER A 64 -3.80 -14.64 23.59
CA SER A 64 -4.87 -15.01 24.53
C SER A 64 -5.57 -16.33 24.22
N PHE A 65 -5.73 -16.64 22.94
CA PHE A 65 -6.35 -17.89 22.48
C PHE A 65 -5.53 -19.13 22.84
N PHE A 66 -4.21 -19.02 22.96
CA PHE A 66 -3.30 -20.15 23.16
C PHE A 66 -3.09 -20.51 24.64
N PHE A 67 -3.37 -19.60 25.60
CA PHE A 67 -3.03 -19.79 27.03
C PHE A 67 -3.57 -21.09 27.65
N ASN A 68 -4.70 -21.59 27.19
CA ASN A 68 -5.31 -22.80 27.76
C ASN A 68 -5.19 -24.02 26.84
N LYS A 69 -4.20 -24.03 25.94
CA LYS A 69 -4.06 -25.10 24.94
C LYS A 69 -2.82 -25.98 25.12
N GLY A 70 -2.07 -25.77 26.18
CA GLY A 70 -0.89 -26.58 26.51
C GLY A 70 0.33 -26.31 25.62
N LEU A 71 0.37 -25.13 24.94
CA LEU A 71 1.52 -24.71 24.14
C LEU A 71 2.51 -23.93 25.00
N SER A 72 3.81 -23.94 24.60
CA SER A 72 4.80 -22.98 25.06
C SER A 72 4.56 -21.66 24.33
N ILE A 73 4.42 -20.58 25.07
CA ILE A 73 4.00 -19.28 24.53
C ILE A 73 5.07 -18.24 24.90
N ASP A 74 5.67 -17.66 23.87
CA ASP A 74 6.67 -16.62 24.00
C ASP A 74 6.16 -15.32 23.38
N GLY A 75 6.44 -14.20 24.05
CA GLY A 75 6.06 -12.87 23.61
C GLY A 75 7.24 -11.91 23.69
N ILE A 76 7.44 -11.15 22.65
CA ILE A 76 8.45 -10.09 22.56
C ILE A 76 7.75 -8.75 22.38
N ASP A 77 8.16 -7.71 23.11
CA ASP A 77 7.77 -6.35 22.80
C ASP A 77 8.84 -5.36 23.25
N ILE A 78 8.94 -4.23 22.56
CA ILE A 78 9.83 -3.14 22.92
C ILE A 78 9.34 -2.40 24.17
N ILE A 79 8.06 -2.47 24.45
CA ILE A 79 7.41 -1.82 25.59
C ILE A 79 6.76 -2.87 26.50
N ARG A 80 6.98 -2.71 27.78
CA ARG A 80 6.27 -3.50 28.79
C ARG A 80 4.93 -2.80 29.12
N TYR A 81 3.82 -3.36 28.63
CA TYR A 81 2.45 -2.82 28.83
C TYR A 81 1.74 -3.37 30.07
N LYS A 82 2.23 -4.48 30.64
CA LYS A 82 1.63 -5.17 31.79
C LYS A 82 2.71 -5.46 32.85
N ASP A 83 2.34 -5.43 34.11
CA ASP A 83 3.22 -5.85 35.20
C ASP A 83 3.51 -7.36 35.14
N LYS A 84 2.48 -8.14 34.79
CA LYS A 84 2.56 -9.59 34.67
C LYS A 84 2.00 -10.06 33.34
N TYR A 85 2.81 -10.82 32.59
CA TYR A 85 2.44 -11.52 31.37
C TYR A 85 2.13 -12.98 31.68
N GLU A 86 1.26 -13.58 30.87
CA GLU A 86 0.96 -15.02 30.91
C GLU A 86 1.94 -15.81 30.02
N CYS A 87 2.48 -15.18 28.98
CA CYS A 87 3.54 -15.74 28.16
C CYS A 87 4.93 -15.56 28.80
N ASN A 88 5.93 -16.25 28.27
CA ASN A 88 7.35 -15.95 28.56
C ASN A 88 7.70 -14.66 27.83
N PHE A 89 7.60 -13.53 28.56
CA PHE A 89 7.76 -12.20 27.98
C PHE A 89 9.23 -11.73 27.99
N GLU A 90 9.71 -11.29 26.83
CA GLU A 90 11.00 -10.61 26.67
C GLU A 90 10.83 -9.16 26.24
N ASN A 91 11.39 -8.22 27.02
CA ASN A 91 11.31 -6.79 26.71
C ASN A 91 12.52 -6.38 25.85
N ILE A 92 12.46 -6.66 24.55
CA ILE A 92 13.51 -6.37 23.58
C ILE A 92 12.94 -5.86 22.26
N ASN A 93 13.79 -5.22 21.47
CA ASN A 93 13.45 -4.83 20.10
C ASN A 93 13.64 -6.03 19.17
N PHE A 94 12.56 -6.57 18.62
CA PHE A 94 12.58 -7.74 17.75
C PHE A 94 13.45 -7.55 16.49
N ILE A 95 13.43 -6.36 15.88
CA ILE A 95 14.26 -6.07 14.69
C ILE A 95 15.74 -6.08 15.05
N ASN A 96 16.11 -5.53 16.21
CA ASN A 96 17.48 -5.60 16.69
C ASN A 96 17.89 -7.05 17.06
N TYR A 97 16.98 -7.81 17.67
CA TYR A 97 17.17 -9.24 17.95
C TYR A 97 17.50 -10.02 16.68
N TYR A 98 16.66 -9.84 15.63
CA TYR A 98 16.89 -10.45 14.32
C TYR A 98 18.24 -10.05 13.70
N CYS A 99 18.58 -8.75 13.70
CA CYS A 99 19.86 -8.28 13.19
C CYS A 99 21.04 -8.89 13.95
N ASN A 100 20.96 -8.99 15.28
CA ASN A 100 22.01 -9.62 16.12
C ASN A 100 22.16 -11.12 15.83
N LYS A 101 21.05 -11.81 15.63
CA LYS A 101 21.06 -13.23 15.21
C LYS A 101 21.81 -13.40 13.89
N LYS A 102 21.53 -12.56 12.88
CA LYS A 102 22.24 -12.58 11.59
C LYS A 102 23.74 -12.25 11.75
N ASP A 103 24.11 -11.30 12.62
CA ASP A 103 25.53 -11.00 12.88
C ASP A 103 26.25 -12.20 13.52
N SER A 104 25.60 -12.89 14.45
CA SER A 104 26.18 -14.09 15.11
C SER A 104 26.35 -15.26 14.13
N SER A 105 25.38 -15.46 13.22
CA SER A 105 25.46 -16.48 12.17
C SER A 105 26.66 -16.24 11.25
N ILE A 106 26.86 -14.98 10.79
CA ILE A 106 27.95 -14.60 9.91
C ILE A 106 29.33 -14.81 10.61
N SER A 107 29.41 -14.54 11.91
CA SER A 107 30.68 -14.71 12.66
C SER A 107 31.05 -16.17 12.96
N SER A 108 30.07 -17.09 12.95
CA SER A 108 30.28 -18.53 13.15
C SER A 108 30.71 -19.27 11.87
N LEU A 109 30.53 -18.68 10.71
CA LEU A 109 30.88 -19.25 9.38
C LEU A 109 32.38 -19.29 9.07
N THR A 110 33.26 -19.02 10.03
CA THR A 110 34.70 -19.23 9.87
C THR A 110 35.11 -20.70 9.99
N HIS A 111 34.20 -21.63 10.23
CA HIS A 111 34.43 -23.08 10.25
C HIS A 111 33.41 -23.82 9.37
N ASP A 112 33.93 -24.58 8.44
CA ASP A 112 33.37 -25.42 7.40
C ASP A 112 31.93 -25.95 7.57
N ASP A 113 31.12 -25.83 6.49
CA ASP A 113 30.02 -26.72 6.08
C ASP A 113 28.64 -26.66 6.79
N ILE A 114 28.11 -25.49 7.16
CA ILE A 114 26.68 -25.38 7.49
C ILE A 114 26.04 -24.32 6.57
N SER A 115 24.91 -24.64 5.94
CA SER A 115 24.16 -23.70 5.11
C SER A 115 23.67 -22.51 5.95
N ASP A 116 23.80 -21.29 5.42
CA ASP A 116 23.42 -20.02 6.09
C ASP A 116 22.01 -20.02 6.68
N ASP A 117 21.10 -20.86 6.17
CA ASP A 117 19.68 -20.89 6.54
C ASP A 117 19.41 -21.68 7.84
N GLU A 118 20.21 -22.72 8.16
CA GLU A 118 19.95 -23.59 9.32
C GLU A 118 20.24 -22.97 10.68
N ILE A 119 21.12 -21.97 10.74
CA ILE A 119 21.52 -21.32 12.01
C ILE A 119 20.52 -20.23 12.45
N LEU A 120 19.71 -19.71 11.54
CA LEU A 120 18.80 -18.60 11.80
C LEU A 120 17.45 -19.04 12.33
N GLU A 121 16.98 -20.22 11.95
CA GLU A 121 15.65 -20.72 12.30
C GLU A 121 15.45 -20.84 13.83
N LEU A 122 14.28 -20.44 14.28
CA LEU A 122 13.82 -20.62 15.67
C LEU A 122 12.82 -21.76 15.73
N ASP A 123 12.84 -22.51 16.83
CA ASP A 123 11.98 -23.67 17.04
C ASP A 123 10.55 -23.27 17.48
N TYR A 124 9.85 -22.48 16.64
CA TYR A 124 8.42 -22.20 16.81
C TYR A 124 7.61 -22.80 15.67
N ASP A 125 6.46 -23.38 16.03
CA ASP A 125 5.50 -23.95 15.09
C ASP A 125 4.54 -22.88 14.56
N TYR A 126 4.34 -21.83 15.37
CA TYR A 126 3.41 -20.74 15.07
C TYR A 126 4.07 -19.39 15.33
N TYR A 127 3.88 -18.47 14.38
CA TYR A 127 4.14 -17.04 14.53
C TYR A 127 2.85 -16.29 14.37
N ILE A 128 2.46 -15.51 15.35
CA ILE A 128 1.26 -14.65 15.26
C ILE A 128 1.68 -13.22 15.54
N ALA A 129 1.22 -12.25 14.73
CA ALA A 129 1.64 -10.87 14.94
C ALA A 129 0.67 -9.84 14.37
N ASN A 130 0.63 -8.69 15.03
CA ASN A 130 0.13 -7.41 14.52
C ASN A 130 1.30 -6.41 14.49
N PRO A 131 2.18 -6.47 13.47
CA PRO A 131 3.38 -5.64 13.42
C PRO A 131 3.08 -4.14 13.43
N PRO A 132 3.94 -3.28 14.02
CA PRO A 132 3.73 -1.84 14.04
C PRO A 132 3.67 -1.25 12.62
N TYR A 133 2.68 -0.35 12.34
CA TYR A 133 2.43 0.22 11.02
C TYR A 133 3.26 1.46 10.70
N ASN A 134 4.26 1.76 11.53
CA ASN A 134 5.13 2.93 11.39
C ASN A 134 5.97 2.89 10.11
N CYS A 135 6.23 4.08 9.55
CA CYS A 135 6.99 4.27 8.32
C CYS A 135 8.36 4.89 8.60
N HIS A 136 9.04 5.26 7.51
CA HIS A 136 10.39 5.83 7.49
C HIS A 136 10.59 7.14 8.27
N GLU A 137 9.52 7.78 8.73
CA GLU A 137 9.56 8.98 9.58
C GLU A 137 9.91 8.70 11.03
N VAL A 138 9.79 7.46 11.54
CA VAL A 138 10.17 7.14 12.92
C VAL A 138 11.67 7.15 13.12
N ASP A 139 12.09 7.62 14.28
CA ASP A 139 13.51 7.85 14.57
C ASP A 139 14.32 6.56 14.58
N PHE A 140 13.74 5.44 15.01
CA PHE A 140 14.40 4.13 14.93
C PHE A 140 14.90 3.82 13.51
N ILE A 141 14.04 3.96 12.48
CA ILE A 141 14.43 3.71 11.08
C ILE A 141 15.46 4.72 10.62
N LYS A 142 15.28 6.01 10.94
CA LYS A 142 16.22 7.07 10.53
C LYS A 142 17.61 6.84 11.09
N ASN A 143 17.69 6.58 12.40
CA ASN A 143 18.96 6.45 13.13
C ASN A 143 19.71 5.15 12.78
N ASN A 144 18.96 4.07 12.47
CA ASN A 144 19.52 2.75 12.18
C ASN A 144 19.54 2.41 10.67
N LYS A 145 19.30 3.37 9.78
CA LYS A 145 19.11 3.14 8.35
C LYS A 145 20.23 2.36 7.67
N GLY A 146 21.49 2.62 8.04
CA GLY A 146 22.68 1.92 7.51
C GLY A 146 22.65 0.44 7.86
N ARG A 147 22.43 0.14 9.15
CA ARG A 147 22.34 -1.23 9.67
C ARG A 147 21.13 -1.96 9.08
N LEU A 148 19.95 -1.34 9.11
CA LEU A 148 18.74 -1.95 8.57
C LEU A 148 18.87 -2.29 7.09
N LYS A 149 19.49 -1.45 6.28
CA LYS A 149 19.75 -1.74 4.87
C LYS A 149 20.64 -2.97 4.65
N LYS A 150 21.56 -3.27 5.57
CA LYS A 150 22.40 -4.46 5.49
C LYS A 150 21.56 -5.73 5.56
N TYR A 151 20.57 -5.78 6.47
CA TYR A 151 19.79 -6.99 6.77
C TYR A 151 18.45 -7.09 6.04
N PHE A 152 17.91 -5.97 5.59
CA PHE A 152 16.62 -5.89 4.87
C PHE A 152 16.78 -5.36 3.45
N SER A 153 17.93 -5.64 2.81
CA SER A 153 18.16 -5.25 1.40
C SER A 153 17.18 -5.92 0.44
N ASP A 154 16.68 -7.08 0.80
CA ASP A 154 15.70 -7.89 0.07
C ASP A 154 14.28 -7.34 0.10
N VAL A 155 13.87 -6.62 1.15
CA VAL A 155 12.50 -6.07 1.29
C VAL A 155 12.46 -4.54 1.42
N GLY A 156 13.60 -3.92 1.74
CA GLY A 156 13.71 -2.48 1.96
C GLY A 156 13.32 -2.04 3.37
N VAL A 157 13.68 -0.79 3.70
CA VAL A 157 13.56 -0.21 5.05
C VAL A 157 12.53 0.92 5.09
N HIS A 158 11.42 0.77 4.40
CA HIS A 158 10.39 1.82 4.34
C HIS A 158 9.40 1.76 5.50
N ASN A 159 9.00 0.57 5.91
CA ASN A 159 7.94 0.35 6.90
C ASN A 159 8.37 -0.73 7.88
N MET A 160 8.00 -0.54 9.16
CA MET A 160 8.30 -1.51 10.21
C MET A 160 7.67 -2.87 9.90
N TYR A 161 6.38 -2.92 9.54
CA TYR A 161 5.69 -4.19 9.29
C TYR A 161 6.34 -5.03 8.19
N SER A 162 6.91 -4.41 7.15
CA SER A 162 7.58 -5.17 6.08
C SER A 162 8.87 -5.84 6.57
N MET A 163 9.62 -5.17 7.45
CA MET A 163 10.79 -5.74 8.10
C MET A 163 10.41 -6.86 9.08
N PHE A 164 9.33 -6.68 9.86
CA PHE A 164 8.81 -7.73 10.74
C PHE A 164 8.41 -8.99 9.97
N ILE A 165 7.63 -8.84 8.89
CA ILE A 165 7.22 -9.99 8.06
C ILE A 165 8.44 -10.70 7.47
N SER A 166 9.42 -9.95 6.95
CA SER A 166 10.65 -10.54 6.41
C SER A 166 11.43 -11.29 7.49
N ALA A 167 11.62 -10.70 8.67
CA ALA A 167 12.31 -11.32 9.78
C ALA A 167 11.60 -12.59 10.30
N ILE A 168 10.27 -12.55 10.41
CA ILE A 168 9.46 -13.73 10.80
C ILE A 168 9.66 -14.86 9.78
N ILE A 169 9.62 -14.57 8.48
CA ILE A 169 9.80 -15.57 7.42
C ILE A 169 11.21 -16.19 7.52
N ASP A 170 12.25 -15.38 7.74
CA ASP A 170 13.62 -15.88 7.87
C ASP A 170 13.83 -16.74 9.14
N LEU A 171 13.17 -16.36 10.25
CA LEU A 171 13.29 -17.08 11.53
C LEU A 171 12.40 -18.31 11.62
N ALA A 172 11.38 -18.41 10.79
CA ALA A 172 10.43 -19.51 10.81
C ALA A 172 11.08 -20.79 10.26
N LYS A 173 11.04 -21.87 11.07
CA LYS A 173 11.44 -23.21 10.61
C LYS A 173 10.47 -23.72 9.52
N GLN A 174 10.92 -24.73 8.81
CA GLN A 174 10.11 -25.42 7.80
C GLN A 174 8.75 -25.85 8.38
N ASP A 175 7.67 -25.60 7.62
CA ASP A 175 6.27 -25.90 7.96
C ASP A 175 5.67 -25.06 9.09
N ALA A 176 6.38 -24.12 9.69
CA ALA A 176 5.81 -23.19 10.65
C ALA A 176 4.69 -22.35 10.02
N VAL A 177 3.59 -22.17 10.74
CA VAL A 177 2.44 -21.38 10.29
C VAL A 177 2.54 -19.96 10.81
N ILE A 178 2.36 -18.99 9.92
CA ILE A 178 2.50 -17.56 10.21
C ILE A 178 1.13 -16.91 10.01
N GLY A 179 0.52 -16.39 11.06
CA GLY A 179 -0.75 -15.67 11.06
C GLY A 179 -0.53 -14.19 11.36
N LEU A 180 -0.88 -13.32 10.42
CA LEU A 180 -0.63 -11.90 10.56
C LEU A 180 -1.90 -11.09 10.32
N ILE A 181 -2.08 -10.03 11.11
CA ILE A 181 -2.89 -8.87 10.72
C ILE A 181 -1.95 -7.72 10.44
N THR A 182 -1.99 -7.15 9.25
CA THR A 182 -1.03 -6.14 8.82
C THR A 182 -1.66 -5.11 7.88
N HIS A 183 -0.98 -3.98 7.68
CA HIS A 183 -1.43 -2.97 6.73
C HIS A 183 -1.50 -3.56 5.32
N ASP A 184 -2.62 -3.35 4.61
CA ASP A 184 -2.89 -3.97 3.30
C ASP A 184 -2.10 -3.37 2.12
N SER A 185 -1.40 -2.27 2.32
CA SER A 185 -0.62 -1.62 1.26
C SER A 185 0.48 -2.52 0.68
N PHE A 186 0.96 -3.53 1.41
CA PHE A 186 1.95 -4.46 0.87
C PHE A 186 1.40 -5.28 -0.30
N LEU A 187 0.08 -5.44 -0.41
CA LEU A 187 -0.55 -6.22 -1.48
C LEU A 187 -0.30 -5.62 -2.87
N THR A 188 -0.26 -4.29 -2.99
CA THR A 188 -0.17 -3.64 -4.31
C THR A 188 0.89 -2.57 -4.45
N SER A 189 1.44 -2.03 -3.35
CA SER A 189 2.45 -0.97 -3.43
C SER A 189 3.74 -1.46 -4.08
N LYS A 190 4.32 -0.66 -4.98
CA LYS A 190 5.61 -0.93 -5.61
C LYS A 190 6.75 -1.09 -4.59
N TYR A 191 6.70 -0.36 -3.48
CA TYR A 191 7.73 -0.44 -2.44
C TYR A 191 7.82 -1.82 -1.79
N HIS A 192 6.76 -2.62 -1.85
CA HIS A 192 6.68 -3.96 -1.24
C HIS A 192 6.77 -5.11 -2.27
N GLU A 193 7.18 -4.84 -3.50
CA GLU A 193 7.38 -5.88 -4.53
C GLU A 193 8.29 -7.00 -4.04
N ARG A 194 9.42 -6.64 -3.43
CA ARG A 194 10.40 -7.61 -2.92
C ARG A 194 9.84 -8.44 -1.77
N LEU A 195 9.07 -7.83 -0.87
CA LEU A 195 8.37 -8.55 0.20
C LEU A 195 7.38 -9.57 -0.38
N ARG A 196 6.59 -9.17 -1.39
CA ARG A 196 5.67 -10.10 -2.05
C ARG A 196 6.40 -11.25 -2.72
N LYS A 197 7.50 -10.96 -3.41
CA LYS A 197 8.36 -12.01 -4.01
C LYS A 197 8.92 -12.96 -2.95
N LYS A 198 9.37 -12.44 -1.81
CA LYS A 198 9.82 -13.26 -0.69
C LYS A 198 8.69 -14.18 -0.17
N ILE A 199 7.52 -13.63 0.11
CA ILE A 199 6.34 -14.42 0.52
C ILE A 199 6.04 -15.52 -0.51
N LEU A 200 5.99 -15.17 -1.80
CA LEU A 200 5.65 -16.12 -2.86
C LEU A 200 6.72 -17.18 -3.12
N ASN A 201 7.98 -16.90 -2.82
CA ASN A 201 9.08 -17.83 -3.03
C ASN A 201 9.31 -18.76 -1.83
N GLU A 202 9.09 -18.27 -0.61
CA GLU A 202 9.46 -18.96 0.62
C GLU A 202 8.27 -19.52 1.40
N CYS A 203 7.03 -19.10 1.06
CA CYS A 203 5.84 -19.52 1.79
C CYS A 203 4.75 -20.05 0.85
N THR A 204 3.94 -20.97 1.39
CA THR A 204 2.61 -21.25 0.87
C THR A 204 1.64 -20.22 1.41
N VAL A 205 0.83 -19.60 0.54
CA VAL A 205 -0.22 -18.64 0.93
C VAL A 205 -1.53 -19.41 1.10
N HIS A 206 -2.06 -19.46 2.31
CA HIS A 206 -3.33 -20.15 2.61
C HIS A 206 -4.53 -19.21 2.57
N GLU A 207 -4.32 -17.94 2.97
CA GLU A 207 -5.44 -17.00 3.06
C GLU A 207 -4.97 -15.54 2.91
N VAL A 208 -5.83 -14.72 2.26
CA VAL A 208 -5.75 -13.27 2.25
C VAL A 208 -7.16 -12.73 2.49
N THR A 209 -7.40 -12.13 3.64
CA THR A 209 -8.69 -11.56 4.04
C THR A 209 -8.56 -10.06 4.28
N MET A 210 -9.34 -9.26 3.52
CA MET A 210 -9.36 -7.81 3.68
C MET A 210 -10.23 -7.42 4.88
N CYS A 211 -9.66 -6.77 5.89
CA CYS A 211 -10.44 -6.30 7.04
C CYS A 211 -11.29 -5.07 6.68
N SER A 212 -12.38 -4.85 7.41
CA SER A 212 -13.24 -3.68 7.27
C SER A 212 -12.49 -2.39 7.66
N THR A 213 -12.86 -1.26 7.08
CA THR A 213 -12.19 0.02 7.32
C THR A 213 -12.45 0.58 8.73
N ASP A 214 -13.51 0.14 9.39
CA ASP A 214 -13.90 0.57 10.72
C ASP A 214 -13.28 -0.26 11.86
N LEU A 215 -12.48 -1.30 11.53
CA LEU A 215 -11.95 -2.25 12.52
C LEU A 215 -11.19 -1.58 13.68
N PHE A 216 -10.40 -0.55 13.40
CA PHE A 216 -9.59 0.17 14.38
C PHE A 216 -10.07 1.62 14.61
N LEU A 217 -11.20 2.04 14.03
CA LEU A 217 -11.70 3.41 14.19
C LEU A 217 -12.02 3.78 15.63
N SER A 218 -12.52 2.84 16.43
CA SER A 218 -12.78 3.05 17.87
C SER A 218 -11.52 3.36 18.67
N GLN A 219 -10.35 2.99 18.15
CA GLN A 219 -9.03 3.29 18.71
C GLN A 219 -8.40 4.54 18.11
N GLY A 220 -9.13 5.29 17.28
CA GLY A 220 -8.67 6.52 16.64
C GLY A 220 -7.75 6.28 15.44
N ALA A 221 -7.73 5.06 14.87
CA ALA A 221 -6.90 4.69 13.73
C ALA A 221 -7.75 4.46 12.47
N ASP A 222 -7.54 5.29 11.47
CA ASP A 222 -8.03 5.08 10.09
C ASP A 222 -6.96 4.31 9.30
N VAL A 223 -6.86 3.01 9.59
CA VAL A 223 -5.89 2.11 8.95
C VAL A 223 -6.61 0.98 8.22
N ARG A 224 -6.08 0.64 7.06
CA ARG A 224 -6.59 -0.47 6.25
C ARG A 224 -5.69 -1.67 6.44
N THR A 225 -6.30 -2.73 6.92
CA THR A 225 -5.58 -3.95 7.26
C THR A 225 -6.10 -5.15 6.49
N SER A 226 -5.28 -6.18 6.46
CA SER A 226 -5.62 -7.51 5.96
C SER A 226 -5.07 -8.58 6.89
N ILE A 227 -5.76 -9.70 6.96
CA ILE A 227 -5.24 -10.94 7.54
C ILE A 227 -4.54 -11.71 6.43
N ILE A 228 -3.34 -12.22 6.69
CA ILE A 228 -2.64 -13.15 5.81
C ILE A 228 -2.19 -14.36 6.62
N ILE A 229 -2.48 -15.55 6.10
CA ILE A 229 -2.03 -16.80 6.70
C ILE A 229 -1.08 -17.48 5.74
N LEU A 230 0.13 -17.68 6.20
CA LEU A 230 1.24 -18.27 5.45
C LEU A 230 1.73 -19.55 6.14
N GLN A 231 2.42 -20.38 5.39
CA GLN A 231 3.21 -21.48 5.94
C GLN A 231 4.61 -21.45 5.33
N LYS A 232 5.64 -21.48 6.16
CA LYS A 232 7.04 -21.50 5.71
C LYS A 232 7.31 -22.74 4.89
N GLY A 233 8.09 -22.58 3.84
CA GLY A 233 8.38 -23.62 2.87
C GLY A 233 7.36 -23.68 1.75
N LYS A 234 7.86 -23.76 0.51
CA LYS A 234 7.04 -23.87 -0.67
C LYS A 234 6.84 -25.34 -1.03
N LYS A 235 5.84 -25.96 -0.43
CA LYS A 235 5.40 -27.29 -0.85
C LYS A 235 4.51 -27.18 -2.09
N HIS A 236 3.34 -27.67 -2.07
CA HIS A 236 2.39 -27.56 -3.18
C HIS A 236 1.44 -26.38 -2.91
N GLN A 237 1.45 -25.39 -3.80
CA GLN A 237 0.52 -24.26 -3.68
C GLN A 237 -0.88 -24.73 -4.09
N GLY A 238 -1.74 -24.92 -3.10
CA GLY A 238 -3.16 -25.24 -3.31
C GLY A 238 -4.03 -24.01 -3.55
N GLU A 239 -5.32 -24.17 -3.28
CA GLU A 239 -6.28 -23.07 -3.31
C GLU A 239 -6.07 -22.11 -2.14
N VAL A 240 -6.24 -20.82 -2.40
CA VAL A 240 -6.16 -19.73 -1.44
C VAL A 240 -7.55 -19.26 -1.06
N ILE A 241 -7.82 -19.10 0.23
CA ILE A 241 -9.04 -18.44 0.69
C ILE A 241 -8.83 -16.94 0.52
N VAL A 242 -9.76 -16.30 -0.18
CA VAL A 242 -9.72 -14.86 -0.40
C VAL A 242 -11.05 -14.26 0.02
N ASN A 243 -11.00 -13.30 0.91
CA ASN A 243 -12.17 -12.55 1.35
C ASN A 243 -12.00 -11.06 1.06
N ASN A 244 -13.00 -10.55 0.43
CA ASN A 244 -13.11 -9.16 0.05
C ASN A 244 -13.33 -8.27 1.30
N ARG A 245 -13.07 -6.96 1.16
CA ARG A 245 -13.28 -6.01 2.24
C ARG A 245 -14.76 -5.92 2.60
N SER A 246 -15.08 -6.30 3.81
CA SER A 246 -16.43 -6.16 4.35
C SER A 246 -16.77 -4.69 4.59
N SER A 247 -18.04 -4.31 4.43
CA SER A 247 -18.49 -2.92 4.57
C SER A 247 -18.43 -2.40 6.01
N ASN A 248 -18.38 -3.32 6.99
CA ASN A 248 -18.23 -3.00 8.43
C ASN A 248 -17.73 -4.22 9.20
N THR A 249 -17.36 -4.01 10.46
CA THR A 249 -16.82 -5.03 11.36
C THR A 249 -17.79 -6.18 11.64
N GLU A 250 -19.11 -5.95 11.72
CA GLU A 250 -20.08 -7.03 11.95
C GLU A 250 -20.13 -8.00 10.75
N LYS A 251 -20.16 -7.47 9.52
CA LYS A 251 -20.09 -8.33 8.33
C LYS A 251 -18.74 -9.03 8.18
N LEU A 252 -17.67 -8.41 8.66
CA LEU A 252 -16.37 -9.09 8.72
C LEU A 252 -16.45 -10.30 9.64
N LYS A 253 -17.03 -10.19 10.85
CA LYS A 253 -17.22 -11.32 11.75
C LYS A 253 -17.98 -12.46 11.07
N ASP A 254 -19.09 -12.15 10.39
CA ASP A 254 -19.87 -13.15 9.66
C ASP A 254 -19.05 -13.91 8.61
N VAL A 255 -18.18 -13.21 7.88
CA VAL A 255 -17.28 -13.81 6.89
C VAL A 255 -16.26 -14.72 7.56
N LEU A 256 -15.64 -14.25 8.67
CA LEU A 256 -14.66 -15.03 9.40
C LEU A 256 -15.27 -16.31 10.02
N ASP A 257 -16.47 -16.22 10.57
CA ASP A 257 -17.20 -17.36 11.13
C ASP A 257 -17.50 -18.42 10.04
N LYS A 258 -17.92 -18.00 8.84
CA LYS A 258 -18.11 -18.89 7.70
C LYS A 258 -16.82 -19.60 7.29
N ASN A 259 -15.70 -18.86 7.28
CA ASN A 259 -14.40 -19.46 6.97
C ASN A 259 -13.99 -20.54 7.98
N ILE A 260 -14.21 -20.31 9.27
CA ILE A 260 -13.93 -21.31 10.33
C ILE A 260 -14.77 -22.57 10.11
N LYS A 261 -16.04 -22.42 9.75
CA LYS A 261 -16.96 -23.53 9.43
C LYS A 261 -16.67 -24.19 8.08
N LYS A 262 -15.69 -23.69 7.32
CA LYS A 262 -15.36 -24.11 5.96
C LYS A 262 -16.50 -23.90 4.94
N GLU A 263 -17.34 -22.91 5.19
CA GLU A 263 -18.47 -22.49 4.33
C GLU A 263 -18.01 -21.37 3.36
N TYR A 264 -16.88 -21.57 2.68
CA TYR A 264 -16.31 -20.60 1.77
C TYR A 264 -17.21 -20.38 0.56
N SER A 265 -17.43 -19.13 0.18
CA SER A 265 -18.16 -18.79 -1.04
C SER A 265 -17.31 -19.07 -2.29
N LYS A 266 -16.00 -18.84 -2.25
CA LYS A 266 -15.07 -19.06 -3.37
C LYS A 266 -13.64 -19.23 -2.86
N LYS A 267 -12.92 -20.17 -3.46
CA LYS A 267 -11.48 -20.33 -3.34
C LYS A 267 -10.84 -20.02 -4.69
N TYR A 268 -9.60 -19.56 -4.66
CA TYR A 268 -8.87 -19.12 -5.85
C TYR A 268 -7.56 -19.87 -5.99
N LEU A 269 -7.13 -20.10 -7.21
CA LEU A 269 -5.74 -20.44 -7.45
C LEU A 269 -4.88 -19.18 -7.19
N LEU A 270 -3.68 -19.35 -6.67
CA LEU A 270 -2.80 -18.23 -6.37
C LEU A 270 -2.57 -17.32 -7.59
N ASN A 271 -2.39 -17.90 -8.78
CA ASN A 271 -2.21 -17.16 -10.03
C ASN A 271 -3.44 -16.31 -10.42
N ASP A 272 -4.62 -16.64 -9.90
CA ASP A 272 -5.84 -15.87 -10.19
C ASP A 272 -5.91 -14.55 -9.42
N ILE A 273 -5.17 -14.47 -8.34
CA ILE A 273 -5.15 -13.29 -7.47
C ILE A 273 -3.84 -12.49 -7.53
N ILE A 274 -2.94 -12.83 -8.46
CA ILE A 274 -1.65 -12.16 -8.61
C ILE A 274 -1.50 -11.63 -10.03
N LEU A 275 -1.02 -10.40 -10.18
CA LEU A 275 -0.47 -9.90 -11.43
C LEU A 275 1.00 -10.34 -11.53
N ASN A 276 1.28 -11.26 -12.43
CA ASN A 276 2.62 -11.86 -12.58
C ASN A 276 3.14 -11.82 -14.02
N ASN A 277 2.91 -10.71 -14.74
CA ASN A 277 3.56 -10.45 -16.01
C ASN A 277 4.94 -9.84 -15.78
N GLU A 278 5.84 -9.88 -16.77
CA GLU A 278 7.19 -9.29 -16.68
C GLU A 278 7.24 -7.82 -16.23
N LYS A 279 6.13 -7.11 -16.40
CA LYS A 279 6.00 -5.66 -16.13
C LYS A 279 5.24 -5.35 -14.84
N ASP A 280 4.74 -6.36 -14.18
CA ASP A 280 4.02 -6.25 -12.92
C ASP A 280 4.99 -6.37 -11.73
N ASN A 281 4.52 -5.93 -10.57
CA ASN A 281 5.28 -6.00 -9.33
C ASN A 281 4.71 -7.11 -8.41
N THR A 282 4.18 -8.18 -9.00
CA THR A 282 3.56 -9.32 -8.28
C THR A 282 2.44 -8.86 -7.32
N GLU A 283 1.61 -7.90 -7.76
CA GLU A 283 0.52 -7.38 -6.95
C GLU A 283 -0.56 -8.43 -6.67
N PHE A 284 -1.04 -8.47 -5.44
CA PHE A 284 -2.24 -9.23 -5.08
C PHE A 284 -3.48 -8.41 -5.43
N ILE A 285 -4.23 -8.86 -6.44
CA ILE A 285 -5.44 -8.21 -6.94
C ILE A 285 -6.68 -8.91 -6.39
N ILE A 286 -7.04 -8.56 -5.17
CA ILE A 286 -8.21 -9.09 -4.51
C ILE A 286 -9.47 -8.43 -5.10
N GLU A 287 -10.54 -9.18 -5.34
CA GLU A 287 -11.83 -8.71 -5.89
C GLU A 287 -11.79 -8.21 -7.34
N CYS A 288 -10.85 -8.68 -8.13
CA CYS A 288 -10.73 -8.23 -9.51
C CYS A 288 -11.57 -9.12 -10.44
N PRO A 289 -12.62 -8.60 -11.11
CA PRO A 289 -13.33 -9.34 -12.16
C PRO A 289 -12.38 -9.76 -13.30
N ASP A 290 -12.66 -10.89 -13.96
CA ASP A 290 -11.78 -11.45 -14.98
C ASP A 290 -11.60 -10.53 -16.20
N ASP A 291 -12.63 -9.81 -16.60
CA ASP A 291 -12.56 -8.80 -17.66
C ASP A 291 -11.69 -7.58 -17.27
N ILE A 292 -11.73 -7.16 -16.01
CA ILE A 292 -10.81 -6.15 -15.48
C ILE A 292 -9.39 -6.71 -15.39
N LYS A 293 -9.22 -7.94 -14.90
CA LYS A 293 -7.90 -8.59 -14.83
C LYS A 293 -7.27 -8.68 -16.21
N SER A 294 -8.07 -8.98 -17.25
CA SER A 294 -7.59 -9.09 -18.63
C SER A 294 -6.97 -7.79 -19.16
N LEU A 295 -7.45 -6.63 -18.70
CA LEU A 295 -6.85 -5.33 -19.08
C LEU A 295 -5.40 -5.21 -18.63
N PHE A 296 -5.05 -5.90 -17.54
CA PHE A 296 -3.68 -5.89 -17.04
C PHE A 296 -2.70 -6.71 -17.91
N TYR A 297 -3.12 -7.42 -18.91
CA TYR A 297 -2.25 -8.01 -19.94
C TYR A 297 -1.91 -7.03 -21.09
N GLU A 298 -2.66 -5.93 -21.20
CA GLU A 298 -2.40 -4.86 -22.15
C GLU A 298 -1.21 -3.97 -21.74
N LYS A 299 -0.79 -3.07 -22.65
CA LYS A 299 0.26 -2.09 -22.34
C LYS A 299 -0.14 -1.17 -21.21
N ARG A 300 0.82 -0.81 -20.36
CA ARG A 300 0.63 0.16 -19.29
C ARG A 300 0.98 1.57 -19.78
N LEU A 301 0.34 2.57 -19.17
CA LEU A 301 0.56 3.97 -19.48
C LEU A 301 2.04 4.37 -19.42
N GLY A 302 2.77 3.95 -18.39
CA GLY A 302 4.20 4.24 -18.22
C GLY A 302 5.14 3.55 -19.22
N GLN A 303 4.65 2.61 -20.03
CA GLN A 303 5.41 1.98 -21.12
C GLN A 303 5.34 2.78 -22.43
N ILE A 304 4.31 3.63 -22.54
CA ILE A 304 4.04 4.42 -23.74
C ILE A 304 4.42 5.88 -23.48
N LEU A 305 4.12 6.40 -22.30
CA LEU A 305 4.31 7.80 -21.96
C LEU A 305 5.11 7.97 -20.65
N LYS A 306 5.65 9.16 -20.45
CA LYS A 306 6.38 9.52 -19.23
C LYS A 306 5.43 9.96 -18.14
N CYS A 307 5.27 9.10 -17.10
CA CYS A 307 4.54 9.41 -15.87
C CYS A 307 5.53 9.87 -14.81
N VAL A 308 5.52 11.13 -14.44
CA VAL A 308 6.60 11.76 -13.68
C VAL A 308 6.08 12.61 -12.51
N THR A 309 6.96 12.87 -11.57
CA THR A 309 6.82 13.89 -10.52
C THR A 309 7.76 15.04 -10.82
N GLY A 310 7.41 16.25 -10.38
CA GLY A 310 8.21 17.44 -10.61
C GLY A 310 8.86 17.97 -9.34
N ILE A 311 8.56 19.21 -9.00
CA ILE A 311 9.25 20.02 -8.01
C ILE A 311 8.70 19.78 -6.62
N SER A 312 9.60 19.58 -5.66
CA SER A 312 9.32 19.58 -4.23
C SER A 312 10.04 20.75 -3.59
N THR A 313 9.31 21.71 -3.07
CA THR A 313 9.87 22.95 -2.51
C THR A 313 10.43 22.78 -1.10
N GLY A 314 9.97 21.75 -0.38
CA GLY A 314 10.28 21.57 1.04
C GLY A 314 9.63 22.62 1.96
N ASN A 315 9.39 23.82 1.45
CA ASN A 315 8.67 24.89 2.14
C ASN A 315 7.93 25.78 1.14
N ASP A 316 6.65 25.45 0.90
CA ASP A 316 5.84 26.16 -0.09
C ASP A 316 5.72 27.66 0.18
N LYS A 317 5.66 28.09 1.46
CA LYS A 317 5.49 29.51 1.83
C LYS A 317 6.64 30.40 1.37
N LEU A 318 7.83 29.82 1.20
CA LEU A 318 9.02 30.58 0.77
C LEU A 318 9.18 30.65 -0.75
N TYR A 319 8.66 29.67 -1.47
CA TYR A 319 8.98 29.47 -2.89
C TYR A 319 7.78 29.57 -3.83
N LEU A 320 6.57 29.71 -3.26
CA LEU A 320 5.33 29.77 -4.02
C LEU A 320 4.50 30.98 -3.60
N SER A 321 3.82 31.63 -4.57
CA SER A 321 2.86 32.71 -4.36
C SER A 321 1.54 32.43 -5.08
N GLU A 322 0.42 32.87 -4.50
CA GLU A 322 -0.90 32.83 -5.16
C GLU A 322 -1.03 33.93 -6.22
N LYS A 323 -0.19 34.97 -6.13
CA LYS A 323 -0.20 36.10 -7.07
C LYS A 323 1.00 36.04 -7.99
N MET A 324 0.80 36.43 -9.25
CA MET A 324 1.88 36.63 -10.21
C MET A 324 2.54 37.99 -9.93
N GLU A 325 3.68 37.97 -9.27
CA GLU A 325 4.48 39.12 -8.94
C GLU A 325 5.95 38.70 -8.86
N GLU A 326 6.88 39.54 -9.29
CA GLU A 326 8.30 39.25 -9.16
C GLU A 326 8.69 38.97 -7.71
N PRO A 327 9.46 37.93 -7.42
CA PRO A 327 10.08 36.93 -8.34
C PRO A 327 9.23 35.68 -8.65
N PHE A 328 7.94 35.67 -8.32
CA PHE A 328 7.02 34.55 -8.49
C PHE A 328 6.26 34.67 -9.81
N ILE A 329 6.88 34.23 -10.91
CA ILE A 329 6.34 34.43 -12.28
C ILE A 329 6.09 33.15 -13.05
N ILE A 330 6.52 31.97 -12.53
CA ILE A 330 6.43 30.71 -13.24
C ILE A 330 5.17 29.95 -12.85
N PRO A 331 4.23 29.68 -13.76
CA PRO A 331 3.03 28.89 -13.43
C PRO A 331 3.39 27.50 -12.93
N PHE A 332 2.84 27.11 -11.77
CA PHE A 332 3.13 25.87 -11.08
C PHE A 332 1.84 25.13 -10.70
N TYR A 333 1.66 23.94 -11.26
CA TYR A 333 0.52 23.06 -11.01
C TYR A 333 0.88 22.07 -9.90
N LYS A 334 0.25 22.22 -8.74
CA LYS A 334 0.56 21.40 -7.57
C LYS A 334 -0.32 20.16 -7.45
N ASN A 335 -1.63 20.34 -7.47
CA ASN A 335 -2.62 19.26 -7.38
C ASN A 335 -3.97 19.76 -7.89
N PRO A 336 -4.56 19.18 -8.93
CA PRO A 336 -5.86 19.59 -9.43
C PRO A 336 -7.00 19.31 -8.43
N GLY A 337 -6.79 18.42 -7.46
CA GLY A 337 -7.82 18.07 -6.47
C GLY A 337 -8.98 17.31 -7.12
N LYS A 338 -10.20 17.84 -7.03
CA LYS A 338 -11.40 17.23 -7.62
C LYS A 338 -11.69 17.70 -9.06
N ASP A 339 -10.88 18.62 -9.60
CA ASP A 339 -11.11 19.18 -10.92
C ASP A 339 -10.82 18.13 -12.00
N ARG A 340 -11.70 18.10 -13.01
CA ARG A 340 -11.60 17.21 -14.17
C ARG A 340 -11.52 18.03 -15.44
N PHE A 341 -10.72 17.58 -16.40
CA PHE A 341 -10.44 18.21 -17.69
C PHE A 341 -9.74 19.55 -17.58
N TYR A 342 -10.26 20.50 -16.82
CA TYR A 342 -9.69 21.82 -16.58
C TYR A 342 -9.49 22.06 -15.09
N THR A 343 -8.39 22.74 -14.75
CA THR A 343 -8.16 23.27 -13.40
C THR A 343 -7.55 24.66 -13.46
N ASN A 344 -8.02 25.54 -12.61
CA ASN A 344 -7.40 26.84 -12.37
C ASN A 344 -6.57 26.86 -11.07
N LYS A 345 -6.34 25.69 -10.48
CA LYS A 345 -5.54 25.54 -9.24
C LYS A 345 -4.07 25.49 -9.57
N TYR A 346 -3.53 26.59 -10.01
CA TYR A 346 -2.10 26.83 -10.15
C TYR A 346 -1.70 28.06 -9.34
N ILE A 347 -0.47 28.07 -8.95
CA ILE A 347 0.20 29.14 -8.20
C ILE A 347 1.48 29.49 -8.93
N TYR A 348 2.25 30.44 -8.43
CA TYR A 348 3.46 30.88 -9.10
C TYR A 348 4.68 30.47 -8.32
N LEU A 349 5.64 29.87 -9.02
CA LEU A 349 6.93 29.45 -8.51
C LEU A 349 7.95 30.57 -8.72
N HIS A 350 8.86 30.71 -7.76
CA HIS A 350 9.98 31.64 -7.84
C HIS A 350 10.86 31.34 -9.06
N GLU A 351 11.27 32.36 -9.82
CA GLU A 351 12.05 32.22 -11.07
C GLU A 351 13.41 31.54 -10.85
N ASP A 352 14.05 31.72 -9.71
CA ASP A 352 15.34 31.13 -9.35
C ASP A 352 15.26 29.66 -8.88
N PHE A 353 14.16 28.98 -9.09
CA PHE A 353 13.93 27.60 -8.59
C PHE A 353 15.02 26.59 -8.97
N LEU A 354 15.71 26.79 -10.10
CA LEU A 354 16.83 25.93 -10.50
C LEU A 354 18.11 26.20 -9.70
N LYS A 355 18.28 27.41 -9.15
CA LYS A 355 19.36 27.73 -8.20
C LYS A 355 19.06 27.07 -6.85
N PHE A 356 17.82 27.15 -6.37
CA PHE A 356 17.40 26.53 -5.11
C PHE A 356 17.61 25.02 -5.11
N ASP A 357 17.39 24.33 -6.25
CA ASP A 357 17.67 22.90 -6.40
C ASP A 357 19.15 22.54 -6.15
N LYS A 358 20.07 23.47 -6.39
CA LYS A 358 21.51 23.27 -6.14
C LYS A 358 21.91 23.61 -4.71
N ASP A 359 21.31 24.67 -4.15
CA ASP A 359 21.81 25.34 -2.94
C ASP A 359 21.01 24.93 -1.68
N ILE A 360 19.79 24.42 -1.83
CA ILE A 360 18.87 24.17 -0.72
C ILE A 360 18.56 22.67 -0.59
N LYS A 361 19.02 22.05 0.50
CA LYS A 361 18.96 20.60 0.74
C LYS A 361 17.57 19.95 0.56
N ASN A 362 16.49 20.66 0.90
CA ASN A 362 15.13 20.13 0.85
C ASN A 362 14.33 20.59 -0.37
N PHE A 363 14.92 21.43 -1.23
CA PHE A 363 14.34 21.83 -2.50
C PHE A 363 14.84 20.89 -3.59
N MET A 364 13.93 20.25 -4.32
CA MET A 364 14.31 19.27 -5.34
C MET A 364 13.53 19.48 -6.63
N VAL A 365 14.24 19.58 -7.75
CA VAL A 365 13.69 19.66 -9.10
C VAL A 365 13.96 18.34 -9.83
N ARG A 366 12.92 17.51 -9.93
CA ARG A 366 12.98 16.24 -10.66
C ARG A 366 12.57 16.44 -12.12
N ASN A 367 13.03 15.55 -12.99
CA ASN A 367 12.61 15.50 -14.40
C ASN A 367 12.72 16.87 -15.13
N LYS A 368 13.78 17.63 -14.88
CA LYS A 368 14.04 18.95 -15.46
C LYS A 368 13.76 19.07 -16.96
N PRO A 369 14.16 18.12 -17.84
CA PRO A 369 13.90 18.19 -19.28
C PRO A 369 12.41 18.09 -19.67
N LEU A 370 11.55 17.71 -18.74
CA LEU A 370 10.11 17.53 -18.95
C LEU A 370 9.28 18.69 -18.40
N LEU A 371 9.88 19.58 -17.63
CA LEU A 371 9.23 20.83 -17.23
C LEU A 371 8.92 21.68 -18.46
N PHE A 372 7.91 22.52 -18.37
CA PHE A 372 7.40 23.39 -19.44
C PHE A 372 6.82 22.65 -20.66
N LYS A 373 6.65 21.33 -20.60
CA LYS A 373 5.97 20.55 -21.62
C LYS A 373 4.51 20.34 -21.29
N ALA A 374 3.68 20.34 -22.36
CA ALA A 374 2.26 20.03 -22.22
C ALA A 374 2.01 18.58 -21.78
N GLY A 375 0.85 18.34 -21.21
CA GLY A 375 0.45 16.99 -20.79
C GLY A 375 -0.83 16.98 -19.97
N ILE A 376 -0.85 16.10 -18.96
CA ILE A 376 -1.97 15.89 -18.06
C ILE A 376 -1.42 15.87 -16.62
N THR A 377 -2.10 16.57 -15.72
CA THR A 377 -1.83 16.53 -14.27
C THR A 377 -2.92 15.75 -13.56
N CYS A 378 -2.56 14.83 -12.66
CA CYS A 378 -3.48 13.95 -11.96
C CYS A 378 -3.59 14.33 -10.47
N SER A 379 -4.74 14.03 -9.86
CA SER A 379 -4.92 14.19 -8.42
C SER A 379 -3.94 13.29 -7.64
N SER A 380 -3.37 13.83 -6.56
CA SER A 380 -2.49 13.07 -5.65
C SER A 380 -3.23 12.49 -4.45
N MET A 381 -4.39 13.01 -4.14
CA MET A 381 -5.27 12.60 -3.05
C MET A 381 -6.71 12.82 -3.45
N GLY A 382 -7.62 12.10 -2.83
CA GLY A 382 -9.04 12.25 -3.07
C GLY A 382 -9.73 10.90 -3.24
N VAL A 383 -11.04 10.93 -3.19
CA VAL A 383 -11.89 9.74 -3.27
C VAL A 383 -11.88 9.19 -4.70
N GLU A 384 -12.11 10.04 -5.69
CA GLU A 384 -12.06 9.68 -7.10
C GLU A 384 -10.69 10.01 -7.71
N PHE A 385 -10.30 9.26 -8.73
CA PHE A 385 -9.17 9.63 -9.56
C PHE A 385 -9.62 10.71 -10.57
N THR A 386 -8.89 11.80 -10.63
CA THR A 386 -9.18 12.93 -11.53
C THR A 386 -7.94 13.37 -12.29
N ALA A 387 -8.15 13.88 -13.49
CA ALA A 387 -7.11 14.37 -14.37
C ALA A 387 -7.53 15.67 -15.06
N SER A 388 -6.58 16.59 -15.22
CA SER A 388 -6.79 17.89 -15.87
C SER A 388 -5.67 18.19 -16.84
N LYS A 389 -5.90 19.03 -17.85
CA LYS A 389 -4.86 19.49 -18.79
C LYS A 389 -3.72 20.17 -18.02
N LEU A 390 -2.50 19.86 -18.40
CA LEU A 390 -1.29 20.56 -18.02
C LEU A 390 -0.82 21.39 -19.21
N PRO A 391 -0.92 22.73 -19.15
CA PRO A 391 -0.49 23.59 -20.25
C PRO A 391 1.04 23.53 -20.46
N SER A 392 1.47 23.74 -21.72
CA SER A 392 2.87 24.08 -21.99
C SER A 392 3.25 25.39 -21.28
N ASN A 393 4.53 25.62 -21.10
CA ASN A 393 5.08 26.77 -20.37
C ASN A 393 4.73 26.83 -18.86
N SER A 394 4.27 25.71 -18.29
CA SER A 394 4.05 25.54 -16.86
C SER A 394 4.98 24.51 -16.25
N THR A 395 5.14 24.58 -14.95
CA THR A 395 5.84 23.58 -14.15
C THR A 395 4.84 22.80 -13.29
N PHE A 396 5.28 21.73 -12.67
CA PHE A 396 4.41 20.85 -11.90
C PHE A 396 5.09 20.29 -10.64
N GLY A 397 4.27 19.96 -9.66
CA GLY A 397 4.68 19.45 -8.37
C GLY A 397 4.90 17.95 -8.31
N VAL A 398 4.82 17.41 -7.09
CA VAL A 398 5.10 15.99 -6.79
C VAL A 398 3.93 15.04 -7.09
N ASN A 399 2.77 15.55 -7.48
CA ASN A 399 1.66 14.73 -7.99
C ASN A 399 2.06 14.01 -9.29
N ALA A 400 1.26 13.05 -9.73
CA ALA A 400 1.51 12.36 -10.98
C ALA A 400 1.19 13.26 -12.18
N ASN A 401 2.15 13.39 -13.10
CA ASN A 401 1.98 14.14 -14.34
C ASN A 401 2.38 13.26 -15.53
N ILE A 402 1.63 13.34 -16.61
CA ILE A 402 1.83 12.56 -17.83
C ILE A 402 2.21 13.56 -18.92
N ILE A 403 3.40 13.40 -19.50
CA ILE A 403 3.88 14.23 -20.56
C ILE A 403 3.55 13.56 -21.91
N CYS A 404 2.75 14.23 -22.70
CA CYS A 404 2.28 13.74 -24.01
C CYS A 404 2.02 14.92 -24.97
N ASP A 405 1.90 14.63 -26.27
CA ASP A 405 1.51 15.62 -27.26
C ASP A 405 0.04 16.04 -27.14
N GLU A 406 -0.35 17.04 -27.92
CA GLU A 406 -1.69 17.62 -27.84
C GLU A 406 -2.78 16.65 -28.27
N TYR A 407 -2.54 15.82 -29.32
CA TYR A 407 -3.50 14.83 -29.80
C TYR A 407 -3.75 13.75 -28.75
N ASP A 408 -2.69 13.13 -28.25
CA ASP A 408 -2.79 12.07 -27.23
C ASP A 408 -3.35 12.59 -25.93
N SER A 409 -3.08 13.83 -25.57
CA SER A 409 -3.57 14.39 -24.31
C SER A 409 -5.11 14.46 -24.22
N TRP A 410 -5.82 14.66 -25.35
CA TRP A 410 -7.28 14.79 -25.33
C TRP A 410 -7.99 13.46 -25.12
N TRP A 411 -7.66 12.43 -25.89
CA TRP A 411 -8.32 11.13 -25.69
C TRP A 411 -7.92 10.50 -24.34
N LEU A 412 -6.66 10.65 -23.93
CA LEU A 412 -6.17 10.20 -22.63
C LEU A 412 -6.89 10.91 -21.49
N LEU A 413 -7.14 12.21 -21.60
CA LEU A 413 -7.84 12.98 -20.58
C LEU A 413 -9.26 12.46 -20.38
N ALA A 414 -9.97 12.12 -21.47
CA ALA A 414 -11.27 11.45 -21.40
C ALA A 414 -11.17 10.09 -20.71
N TYR A 415 -10.24 9.24 -21.17
CA TYR A 415 -10.00 7.90 -20.59
C TYR A 415 -9.70 7.96 -19.10
N LEU A 416 -8.74 8.81 -18.71
CA LEU A 416 -8.29 8.92 -17.31
C LEU A 416 -9.40 9.43 -16.37
N ASN A 417 -10.33 10.23 -16.86
CA ASN A 417 -11.47 10.69 -16.08
C ASN A 417 -12.66 9.70 -16.03
N SER A 418 -12.59 8.58 -16.77
CA SER A 418 -13.65 7.57 -16.78
C SER A 418 -13.84 6.87 -15.43
N THR A 419 -15.03 6.33 -15.21
CA THR A 419 -15.33 5.52 -14.02
C THR A 419 -14.49 4.24 -13.97
N LEU A 420 -14.20 3.64 -15.13
CA LEU A 420 -13.32 2.49 -15.23
C LEU A 420 -11.92 2.79 -14.64
N VAL A 421 -11.30 3.91 -15.02
CA VAL A 421 -9.98 4.26 -14.50
C VAL A 421 -10.02 4.58 -13.00
N THR A 422 -11.07 5.23 -12.50
CA THR A 422 -11.25 5.38 -11.05
C THR A 422 -11.29 4.02 -10.35
N TYR A 423 -12.00 3.03 -10.91
CA TYR A 423 -12.04 1.68 -10.35
C TYR A 423 -10.69 0.97 -10.44
N LEU A 424 -10.00 1.02 -11.58
CA LEU A 424 -8.65 0.47 -11.73
C LEU A 424 -7.66 1.04 -10.70
N VAL A 425 -7.69 2.37 -10.53
CA VAL A 425 -6.79 3.06 -9.61
C VAL A 425 -7.17 2.81 -8.15
N ARG A 426 -8.45 3.04 -7.79
CA ARG A 426 -8.89 3.03 -6.39
C ARG A 426 -9.36 1.67 -5.89
N GLY A 427 -9.96 0.86 -6.75
CA GLY A 427 -10.47 -0.47 -6.42
C GLY A 427 -9.38 -1.54 -6.47
N ILE A 428 -8.46 -1.44 -7.43
CA ILE A 428 -7.50 -2.51 -7.72
C ILE A 428 -6.07 -2.15 -7.31
N LEU A 429 -5.51 -1.03 -7.84
CA LEU A 429 -4.08 -0.73 -7.73
C LEU A 429 -3.67 -0.09 -6.41
N ILE A 430 -4.52 0.75 -5.81
CA ILE A 430 -4.15 1.57 -4.64
C ILE A 430 -4.86 1.10 -3.39
N ARG A 431 -4.06 0.80 -2.36
CA ARG A 431 -4.53 0.47 -1.00
C ARG A 431 -4.19 1.59 0.01
N SER A 432 -3.83 2.78 -0.48
CA SER A 432 -3.52 3.97 0.35
C SER A 432 -4.26 5.20 -0.17
N ASN A 433 -4.26 6.29 0.60
CA ASN A 433 -4.91 7.54 0.18
C ASN A 433 -4.13 8.32 -0.88
N ILE A 434 -2.83 8.04 -1.04
CA ILE A 434 -1.93 8.81 -1.90
C ILE A 434 -1.81 8.14 -3.28
N ILE A 435 -2.10 8.91 -4.34
CA ILE A 435 -1.91 8.53 -5.74
C ILE A 435 -0.55 9.06 -6.20
N THR A 436 0.37 8.15 -6.50
CA THR A 436 1.70 8.49 -7.00
C THR A 436 1.84 8.24 -8.50
N SER A 437 2.86 8.82 -9.12
CA SER A 437 3.19 8.54 -10.53
C SER A 437 3.45 7.05 -10.80
N GLY A 438 3.94 6.31 -9.80
CA GLY A 438 4.12 4.86 -9.89
C GLY A 438 2.82 4.08 -10.05
N TYR A 439 1.71 4.53 -9.43
CA TYR A 439 0.39 3.93 -9.66
C TYR A 439 -0.19 4.33 -11.01
N VAL A 440 -0.10 5.63 -11.36
CA VAL A 440 -0.61 6.15 -12.64
C VAL A 440 0.10 5.47 -13.82
N SER A 441 1.40 5.23 -13.72
CA SER A 441 2.17 4.52 -14.75
C SER A 441 1.70 3.07 -15.01
N ARG A 442 1.00 2.46 -14.06
CA ARG A 442 0.49 1.08 -14.16
C ARG A 442 -0.93 0.97 -14.68
N ILE A 443 -1.61 2.08 -14.95
CA ILE A 443 -2.95 2.08 -15.56
C ILE A 443 -2.85 1.38 -16.92
N PRO A 444 -3.64 0.31 -17.18
CA PRO A 444 -3.70 -0.32 -18.49
C PRO A 444 -4.19 0.68 -19.55
N ILE A 445 -3.72 0.56 -20.78
CA ILE A 445 -4.23 1.30 -21.92
C ILE A 445 -5.14 0.39 -22.72
N ILE A 446 -6.39 0.78 -22.87
CA ILE A 446 -7.36 0.04 -23.68
C ILE A 446 -7.10 0.22 -25.19
N ASN A 447 -7.46 -0.80 -25.96
CA ASN A 447 -7.30 -0.77 -27.42
C ASN A 447 -8.48 0.00 -28.02
N LEU A 448 -8.22 1.24 -28.45
CA LEU A 448 -9.19 2.13 -29.10
C LEU A 448 -8.98 2.13 -30.60
N THR A 449 -10.07 2.05 -31.38
CA THR A 449 -10.06 2.34 -32.80
C THR A 449 -9.80 3.84 -33.04
N LYS A 450 -9.49 4.20 -34.29
CA LYS A 450 -9.28 5.61 -34.64
C LYS A 450 -10.54 6.44 -34.40
N GLU A 451 -11.70 5.90 -34.78
CA GLU A 451 -12.99 6.57 -34.59
C GLU A 451 -13.34 6.76 -33.10
N GLU A 452 -13.06 5.76 -32.24
CA GLU A 452 -13.27 5.88 -30.80
C GLU A 452 -12.36 6.95 -30.19
N LYS A 453 -11.09 7.03 -30.62
CA LYS A 453 -10.18 8.08 -30.19
C LYS A 453 -10.67 9.47 -30.59
N GLU A 454 -11.09 9.66 -31.84
CA GLU A 454 -11.61 10.95 -32.30
C GLU A 454 -12.86 11.36 -31.51
N ARG A 455 -13.78 10.43 -31.26
CA ARG A 455 -14.96 10.68 -30.43
C ARG A 455 -14.59 11.05 -28.98
N LEU A 456 -13.61 10.39 -28.37
CA LEU A 456 -13.12 10.74 -27.03
C LEU A 456 -12.44 12.12 -27.03
N ILE A 457 -11.71 12.50 -28.11
CA ILE A 457 -11.12 13.84 -28.25
C ILE A 457 -12.20 14.90 -28.25
N ASP A 458 -13.26 14.72 -29.05
CA ASP A 458 -14.35 15.70 -29.14
C ASP A 458 -15.09 15.85 -27.81
N LEU A 459 -15.42 14.73 -27.15
CA LEU A 459 -16.04 14.73 -25.82
C LEU A 459 -15.14 15.36 -24.76
N SER A 460 -13.83 15.13 -24.85
CA SER A 460 -12.87 15.71 -23.91
C SER A 460 -12.78 17.23 -24.05
N LYS A 461 -12.81 17.74 -25.27
CA LYS A 461 -12.85 19.19 -25.55
C LYS A 461 -14.17 19.81 -25.08
N GLU A 462 -15.31 19.16 -25.34
CA GLU A 462 -16.61 19.57 -24.82
C GLU A 462 -16.60 19.65 -23.28
N ALA A 463 -16.07 18.60 -22.62
CA ALA A 463 -15.96 18.57 -21.17
C ALA A 463 -15.01 19.63 -20.62
N TYR A 464 -13.91 19.91 -21.33
CA TYR A 464 -12.98 20.99 -20.98
C TYR A 464 -13.66 22.37 -21.03
N GLU A 465 -14.40 22.67 -22.09
CA GLU A 465 -15.15 23.92 -22.21
C GLU A 465 -16.22 24.07 -21.12
N LEU A 466 -16.98 22.99 -20.85
CA LEU A 466 -17.98 23.00 -19.79
C LEU A 466 -17.32 23.22 -18.42
N ALA A 467 -16.21 22.54 -18.13
CA ALA A 467 -15.49 22.68 -16.87
C ALA A 467 -14.91 24.11 -16.70
N THR A 468 -14.36 24.70 -17.76
CA THR A 468 -13.86 26.09 -17.76
C THR A 468 -14.96 27.07 -17.43
N ASN A 469 -16.17 26.83 -17.94
CA ASN A 469 -17.35 27.65 -17.69
C ASN A 469 -18.13 27.26 -16.42
N LYS A 470 -17.57 26.37 -15.57
CA LYS A 470 -18.20 25.87 -14.34
C LYS A 470 -19.58 25.22 -14.56
N LYS A 471 -19.81 24.64 -15.74
CA LYS A 471 -21.01 23.89 -16.07
C LYS A 471 -20.86 22.41 -15.77
N SER A 472 -21.99 21.70 -15.61
CA SER A 472 -21.98 20.26 -15.36
C SER A 472 -21.44 19.47 -16.56
N ILE A 473 -20.53 18.55 -16.29
CA ILE A 473 -19.94 17.62 -17.27
C ILE A 473 -20.61 16.23 -17.28
N ASN A 474 -21.62 16.00 -16.44
CA ASN A 474 -22.19 14.66 -16.19
C ASN A 474 -22.66 13.96 -17.49
N CYS A 475 -23.35 14.67 -18.37
CA CYS A 475 -23.83 14.08 -19.63
C CYS A 475 -22.67 13.65 -20.54
N VAL A 476 -21.58 14.42 -20.58
CA VAL A 476 -20.40 14.09 -21.36
C VAL A 476 -19.67 12.90 -20.74
N MET A 477 -19.58 12.84 -19.41
CA MET A 477 -18.97 11.71 -18.71
C MET A 477 -19.68 10.39 -18.99
N LEU A 478 -21.00 10.37 -19.04
CA LEU A 478 -21.76 9.15 -19.40
C LEU A 478 -21.44 8.67 -20.82
N LYS A 479 -21.27 9.58 -21.78
CA LYS A 479 -20.86 9.23 -23.15
C LYS A 479 -19.43 8.67 -23.19
N ILE A 480 -18.50 9.27 -22.43
CA ILE A 480 -17.12 8.80 -22.29
C ILE A 480 -17.11 7.40 -21.69
N ASP A 481 -17.79 7.18 -20.55
CA ASP A 481 -17.86 5.89 -19.88
C ASP A 481 -18.41 4.79 -20.79
N ASN A 482 -19.42 5.08 -21.62
CA ASN A 482 -19.97 4.12 -22.58
C ASN A 482 -18.90 3.72 -23.63
N ILE A 483 -18.20 4.66 -24.23
CA ILE A 483 -17.15 4.35 -25.21
C ILE A 483 -16.03 3.54 -24.56
N VAL A 484 -15.56 3.97 -23.37
CA VAL A 484 -14.47 3.32 -22.65
C VAL A 484 -14.84 1.88 -22.25
N ASN A 485 -16.05 1.66 -21.70
CA ASN A 485 -16.48 0.33 -21.28
C ASN A 485 -16.66 -0.63 -22.48
N MET A 486 -17.15 -0.12 -23.61
CA MET A 486 -17.29 -0.93 -24.85
C MET A 486 -15.93 -1.30 -25.41
N ALA A 487 -15.02 -0.34 -25.55
CA ALA A 487 -13.65 -0.59 -26.05
C ALA A 487 -12.86 -1.51 -25.15
N ALA A 488 -13.04 -1.42 -23.83
CA ALA A 488 -12.44 -2.29 -22.82
C ALA A 488 -13.14 -3.65 -22.73
N LYS A 489 -14.25 -3.89 -23.43
CA LYS A 489 -15.05 -5.13 -23.42
C LYS A 489 -15.53 -5.52 -22.03
N ILE A 490 -15.91 -4.54 -21.22
CA ILE A 490 -16.38 -4.76 -19.85
C ILE A 490 -17.80 -5.32 -19.86
N SER A 491 -18.03 -6.38 -19.11
CA SER A 491 -19.33 -7.03 -18.96
C SER A 491 -20.35 -6.12 -18.24
N LYS A 492 -21.64 -6.35 -18.45
CA LYS A 492 -22.71 -5.61 -17.77
C LYS A 492 -22.63 -5.76 -16.24
N GLU A 493 -22.31 -6.98 -15.78
CA GLU A 493 -22.15 -7.30 -14.36
C GLU A 493 -20.98 -6.52 -13.74
N THR A 494 -19.87 -6.43 -14.46
CA THR A 494 -18.71 -5.64 -14.00
C THR A 494 -19.00 -4.14 -14.04
N ILE A 495 -19.72 -3.64 -15.04
CA ILE A 495 -20.15 -2.22 -15.08
C ILE A 495 -21.03 -1.88 -13.86
N ILE A 496 -21.96 -2.77 -13.48
CA ILE A 496 -22.76 -2.60 -12.26
C ILE A 496 -21.86 -2.55 -11.02
N SER A 497 -20.88 -3.45 -10.94
CA SER A 497 -19.92 -3.48 -9.84
C SER A 497 -19.05 -2.21 -9.76
N ILE A 498 -18.59 -1.69 -10.90
CA ILE A 498 -17.85 -0.41 -11.00
C ILE A 498 -18.71 0.76 -10.51
N ASN A 499 -19.98 0.84 -10.94
CA ASN A 499 -20.89 1.90 -10.52
C ASN A 499 -21.19 1.81 -9.02
N ASN A 500 -21.47 0.61 -8.50
CA ASN A 500 -21.65 0.39 -7.07
C ASN A 500 -20.40 0.76 -6.26
N PHE A 501 -19.20 0.45 -6.77
CA PHE A 501 -17.95 0.87 -6.15
C PHE A 501 -17.86 2.40 -6.12
N LYS A 502 -18.14 3.09 -7.23
CA LYS A 502 -18.12 4.55 -7.32
C LYS A 502 -19.08 5.19 -6.32
N ASP A 503 -20.33 4.71 -6.24
CA ASP A 503 -21.37 5.26 -5.37
C ASP A 503 -21.05 5.04 -3.86
N ASN A 504 -20.23 4.04 -3.56
CA ASN A 504 -19.76 3.73 -2.21
C ASN A 504 -18.28 4.07 -1.96
N LEU A 505 -17.68 4.86 -2.84
CA LEU A 505 -16.23 5.07 -2.87
C LEU A 505 -15.68 5.63 -1.55
N VAL A 506 -16.40 6.51 -0.87
CA VAL A 506 -16.02 7.03 0.46
C VAL A 506 -15.97 5.93 1.52
N LYS A 507 -16.79 4.88 1.38
CA LYS A 507 -16.83 3.74 2.31
C LYS A 507 -15.77 2.68 1.99
N ASN A 508 -15.38 2.59 0.71
CA ASN A 508 -14.53 1.52 0.19
C ASN A 508 -13.07 1.94 0.02
N THR A 509 -12.80 3.24 0.02
CA THR A 509 -11.45 3.82 -0.06
C THR A 509 -11.03 4.43 1.25
#